data_cd1bf6c47654f490f250801e6ebc6696
#
_entry.id   cd1bf6c47654f490f250801e6ebc6696
#
_cell.length_a   1.000
_cell.length_b   1.000
_cell.length_c   1.000
_cell.angle_alpha   90.00
_cell.angle_beta   90.00
_cell.angle_gamma   90.00
#
_symmetry.space_group_name_H-M   'P 1'
#
loop_
_entity.id
_entity.type
_entity.pdbx_description
1 polymer ?
#
loop_
_entity_poly.entity_id
_entity_poly.type
_entity_poly.pdbx_seq_one_letter_code
_entity_poly.pdbx_strand_id
1 'polypeptide(L)'
;GLGDVYKRQVLIMRSKGIPVAYDFTPNWSTGNNGHSWNTVYTTRFGNLEFAPHTTDPGTVHYPYLKVPKIFRNVYKPNEEYLKIATEKYIPPKLRNMFIRDVTAEYMPTIDIRISLQESLKSGQSPFIAIYDGNNWTPVYWGKIAGSHVVFERMGLNTCYIALAYDSNGNAIPISKPFLASASKHIQFIEPDTSAFRTIRLNRKYPLG
;
A
#
# COMPACT_ATOMS: atom_id res chain seq x y z
N GLY A 1 -1.18 -22.15 -3.86
CA GLY A 1 -0.01 -21.25 -3.81
C GLY A 1 0.38 -20.89 -2.39
N LEU A 2 1.48 -20.14 -2.21
CA LEU A 2 1.96 -19.74 -0.86
C LEU A 2 0.89 -19.06 0.00
N GLY A 3 0.06 -18.21 -0.60
CA GLY A 3 -1.05 -17.55 0.10
C GLY A 3 -2.06 -18.51 0.74
N ASP A 4 -2.25 -19.69 0.18
CA ASP A 4 -3.16 -20.71 0.73
C ASP A 4 -2.56 -21.38 1.98
N VAL A 5 -1.24 -21.51 2.01
CA VAL A 5 -0.51 -22.04 3.19
C VAL A 5 -0.68 -21.08 4.37
N TYR A 6 -0.51 -19.79 4.16
CA TYR A 6 -0.70 -18.76 5.19
C TYR A 6 -2.12 -18.77 5.75
N LYS A 7 -3.13 -18.80 4.88
CA LYS A 7 -4.54 -18.87 5.29
C LYS A 7 -4.87 -20.15 6.04
N ARG A 8 -4.37 -21.29 5.58
CA ARG A 8 -4.56 -22.58 6.25
C ARG A 8 -3.99 -22.57 7.66
N GLN A 9 -2.80 -21.99 7.85
CA GLN A 9 -2.19 -21.89 9.17
C GLN A 9 -3.00 -20.99 10.10
N VAL A 10 -3.55 -19.87 9.60
CA VAL A 10 -4.47 -19.03 10.38
C VAL A 10 -5.66 -19.85 10.90
N LEU A 11 -6.27 -20.68 10.07
CA LEU A 11 -7.40 -21.52 10.47
C LEU A 11 -7.00 -22.55 11.55
N ILE A 12 -5.86 -23.23 11.36
CA ILE A 12 -5.35 -24.22 12.31
C ILE A 12 -5.02 -23.57 13.66
N MET A 13 -4.34 -22.43 13.67
CA MET A 13 -3.97 -21.75 14.91
C MET A 13 -5.21 -21.23 15.65
N ARG A 14 -6.17 -20.66 14.93
CA ARG A 14 -7.43 -20.19 15.51
C ARG A 14 -8.27 -21.34 16.11
N SER A 15 -8.27 -22.51 15.50
CA SER A 15 -8.94 -23.70 16.06
C SER A 15 -8.33 -24.18 17.39
N LYS A 16 -7.12 -23.72 17.70
CA LYS A 16 -6.42 -23.94 18.98
C LYS A 16 -6.52 -22.75 19.95
N GLY A 17 -7.33 -21.74 19.61
CA GLY A 17 -7.51 -20.55 20.44
C GLY A 17 -6.40 -19.49 20.31
N ILE A 18 -5.48 -19.64 19.34
CA ILE A 18 -4.38 -18.69 19.13
C ILE A 18 -4.87 -17.52 18.28
N PRO A 19 -4.76 -16.27 18.76
CA PRO A 19 -5.20 -15.08 18.02
C PRO A 19 -4.18 -14.76 16.93
N VAL A 20 -4.44 -15.24 15.71
CA VAL A 20 -3.58 -15.05 14.54
C VAL A 20 -4.35 -14.38 13.41
N ALA A 21 -3.69 -13.54 12.67
CA ALA A 21 -4.20 -12.86 11.49
C ALA A 21 -3.34 -13.14 10.24
N TYR A 22 -3.91 -12.84 9.07
CA TYR A 22 -3.22 -12.80 7.79
C TYR A 22 -3.10 -11.34 7.38
N ASP A 23 -1.88 -10.84 7.35
CA ASP A 23 -1.54 -9.46 7.01
C ASP A 23 -0.75 -9.42 5.69
N PHE A 24 -0.85 -8.31 4.98
CA PHE A 24 -0.16 -8.16 3.71
C PHE A 24 0.09 -6.69 3.34
N THR A 25 1.12 -6.47 2.53
CA THR A 25 1.29 -5.22 1.78
C THR A 25 0.88 -5.45 0.32
N PRO A 26 0.08 -4.57 -0.30
CA PRO A 26 -0.29 -4.71 -1.70
C PRO A 26 0.91 -4.62 -2.64
N ASN A 27 1.93 -3.87 -2.23
CA ASN A 27 3.20 -3.74 -2.95
C ASN A 27 4.28 -3.15 -2.05
N TRP A 28 5.54 -3.60 -2.21
CA TRP A 28 6.70 -2.96 -1.62
C TRP A 28 7.03 -1.67 -2.37
N SER A 29 7.49 -0.63 -1.67
CA SER A 29 7.98 0.60 -2.32
C SER A 29 9.34 0.45 -3.03
N THR A 30 10.00 -0.68 -2.84
CA THR A 30 11.32 -1.00 -3.40
C THR A 30 11.32 -2.20 -4.33
N GLY A 31 10.14 -2.70 -4.69
CA GLY A 31 9.98 -3.88 -5.54
C GLY A 31 8.63 -3.91 -6.24
N ASN A 32 8.48 -4.84 -7.17
CA ASN A 32 7.31 -4.95 -8.04
C ASN A 32 6.22 -5.91 -7.52
N ASN A 33 6.36 -6.43 -6.30
CA ASN A 33 5.44 -7.42 -5.73
C ASN A 33 4.90 -6.99 -4.38
N GLY A 34 3.69 -7.47 -4.06
CA GLY A 34 3.17 -7.51 -2.71
C GLY A 34 3.80 -8.65 -1.89
N HIS A 35 3.53 -8.65 -0.61
CA HIS A 35 3.95 -9.71 0.29
C HIS A 35 2.89 -9.94 1.36
N SER A 36 2.85 -11.15 1.90
CA SER A 36 1.93 -11.49 2.98
C SER A 36 2.61 -12.36 4.02
N TRP A 37 2.13 -12.26 5.25
CA TRP A 37 2.62 -12.99 6.41
C TRP A 37 1.50 -13.29 7.38
N ASN A 38 1.79 -14.12 8.37
CA ASN A 38 0.91 -14.32 9.50
C ASN A 38 1.39 -13.49 10.69
N THR A 39 0.45 -13.10 11.55
CA THR A 39 0.73 -12.28 12.72
C THR A 39 -0.02 -12.84 13.91
N VAL A 40 0.70 -13.22 14.97
CA VAL A 40 0.11 -13.53 16.28
C VAL A 40 0.02 -12.25 17.09
N TYR A 41 -1.16 -11.98 17.62
CA TYR A 41 -1.34 -10.87 18.55
C TYR A 41 -1.09 -11.33 19.99
N THR A 42 -0.27 -10.58 20.68
CA THR A 42 -0.01 -10.78 22.12
C THR A 42 -0.28 -9.50 22.89
N THR A 43 -0.80 -9.63 24.12
CA THR A 43 -1.03 -8.49 25.01
C THR A 43 0.27 -7.81 25.45
N ARG A 44 1.38 -8.56 25.50
CA ARG A 44 2.68 -8.08 25.98
C ARG A 44 3.53 -7.46 24.86
N PHE A 45 3.53 -8.05 23.68
CA PHE A 45 4.48 -7.69 22.61
C PHE A 45 3.79 -7.14 21.35
N GLY A 46 2.44 -7.03 21.37
CA GLY A 46 1.67 -6.59 20.20
C GLY A 46 1.68 -7.64 19.08
N ASN A 47 1.87 -7.18 17.84
CA ASN A 47 1.92 -8.02 16.65
C ASN A 47 3.28 -8.73 16.53
N LEU A 48 3.28 -10.05 16.45
CA LEU A 48 4.45 -10.87 16.19
C LEU A 48 4.33 -11.52 14.83
N GLU A 49 5.06 -10.98 13.86
CA GLU A 49 5.06 -11.44 12.47
C GLU A 49 5.84 -12.75 12.32
N PHE A 50 5.38 -13.58 11.39
CA PHE A 50 6.11 -14.78 11.00
C PHE A 50 5.69 -15.26 9.61
N ALA A 51 6.60 -15.95 8.94
CA ALA A 51 6.33 -16.61 7.68
C ALA A 51 6.19 -18.12 7.95
N PRO A 52 5.02 -18.74 7.67
CA PRO A 52 4.82 -20.18 7.82
C PRO A 52 5.93 -21.00 7.19
N HIS A 53 6.41 -22.01 7.90
CA HIS A 53 7.48 -22.93 7.53
C HIS A 53 8.91 -22.36 7.50
N THR A 54 9.09 -21.06 7.72
CA THR A 54 10.42 -20.46 7.63
C THR A 54 10.86 -19.73 8.87
N THR A 55 9.93 -19.18 9.65
CA THR A 55 10.24 -18.34 10.81
C THR A 55 9.25 -18.55 11.95
N ASP A 56 9.72 -18.35 13.17
CA ASP A 56 8.87 -18.28 14.38
C ASP A 56 8.28 -16.89 14.58
N PRO A 57 7.15 -16.74 15.32
CA PRO A 57 6.56 -15.46 15.64
C PRO A 57 7.56 -14.49 16.29
N GLY A 58 7.66 -13.28 15.72
CA GLY A 58 8.56 -12.22 16.20
C GLY A 58 10.00 -12.32 15.73
N THR A 59 10.33 -13.25 14.83
CA THR A 59 11.68 -13.38 14.26
C THR A 59 11.85 -12.73 12.91
N VAL A 60 10.74 -12.32 12.26
CA VAL A 60 10.77 -11.63 10.97
C VAL A 60 10.73 -10.15 11.20
N HIS A 61 11.77 -9.46 10.73
CA HIS A 61 11.80 -8.01 10.64
C HIS A 61 12.25 -7.63 9.23
N TYR A 62 11.48 -6.78 8.57
CA TYR A 62 11.80 -6.22 7.25
C TYR A 62 12.23 -4.74 7.34
N PRO A 63 13.26 -4.37 8.15
CA PRO A 63 13.59 -2.97 8.43
C PRO A 63 14.08 -2.19 7.21
N TYR A 64 14.56 -2.89 6.18
CA TYR A 64 15.08 -2.31 4.94
C TYR A 64 14.04 -2.23 3.82
N LEU A 65 12.90 -2.91 3.99
CA LEU A 65 11.82 -2.87 3.02
C LEU A 65 10.88 -1.72 3.35
N LYS A 66 10.74 -0.81 2.41
CA LYS A 66 9.82 0.32 2.55
C LYS A 66 8.41 -0.17 2.25
N VAL A 67 7.52 -0.04 3.24
CA VAL A 67 6.14 -0.49 3.16
C VAL A 67 5.22 0.71 3.06
N PRO A 68 4.48 0.88 1.97
CA PRO A 68 3.56 2.00 1.81
C PRO A 68 2.29 1.83 2.63
N LYS A 69 1.82 0.57 2.79
CA LYS A 69 0.55 0.22 3.43
C LYS A 69 0.54 -1.23 3.88
N ILE A 70 -0.08 -1.51 5.03
CA ILE A 70 -0.31 -2.87 5.51
C ILE A 70 -1.79 -3.06 5.79
N PHE A 71 -2.34 -4.14 5.25
CA PHE A 71 -3.71 -4.55 5.48
C PHE A 71 -3.78 -5.89 6.21
N ARG A 72 -4.82 -6.03 7.02
CA ARG A 72 -5.23 -7.28 7.66
C ARG A 72 -6.51 -7.80 7.05
N ASN A 73 -6.56 -9.07 6.70
CA ASN A 73 -7.81 -9.70 6.32
C ASN A 73 -8.73 -9.82 7.53
N VAL A 74 -9.97 -9.36 7.35
CA VAL A 74 -11.03 -9.34 8.37
C VAL A 74 -12.30 -9.97 7.82
N TYR A 75 -13.25 -10.28 8.70
CA TYR A 75 -14.54 -10.86 8.31
C TYR A 75 -15.67 -9.82 8.24
N LYS A 76 -15.46 -8.65 8.83
CA LYS A 76 -16.40 -7.52 8.73
C LYS A 76 -16.00 -6.66 7.53
N PRO A 77 -16.95 -6.27 6.66
CA PRO A 77 -16.68 -5.32 5.59
C PRO A 77 -16.11 -4.00 6.12
N ASN A 78 -15.17 -3.43 5.39
CA ASN A 78 -14.60 -2.14 5.69
C ASN A 78 -15.58 -1.04 5.25
N GLU A 79 -16.10 -0.29 6.19
CA GLU A 79 -17.10 0.77 5.93
C GLU A 79 -16.57 1.91 5.06
N GLU A 80 -15.26 2.19 5.12
CA GLU A 80 -14.62 3.18 4.25
C GLU A 80 -14.52 2.68 2.82
N TYR A 81 -14.18 1.40 2.64
CA TYR A 81 -14.18 0.78 1.33
C TYR A 81 -15.56 0.78 0.69
N LEU A 82 -16.61 0.53 1.46
CA LEU A 82 -17.99 0.52 0.95
C LEU A 82 -18.39 1.87 0.34
N LYS A 83 -17.80 2.98 0.79
CA LYS A 83 -18.05 4.32 0.23
C LYS A 83 -17.52 4.45 -1.20
N ILE A 84 -16.44 3.75 -1.54
CA ILE A 84 -15.84 3.76 -2.88
C ILE A 84 -16.29 2.56 -3.73
N ALA A 85 -16.97 1.59 -3.15
CA ALA A 85 -17.38 0.36 -3.85
C ALA A 85 -18.33 0.59 -5.03
N THR A 86 -19.01 1.74 -5.07
CA THR A 86 -19.90 2.17 -6.15
C THR A 86 -19.19 2.91 -7.27
N GLU A 87 -17.89 3.15 -7.16
CA GLU A 87 -17.10 3.85 -8.17
C GLU A 87 -17.06 3.08 -9.49
N LYS A 88 -17.00 3.81 -10.60
CA LYS A 88 -16.93 3.23 -11.94
C LYS A 88 -15.70 2.36 -12.15
N TYR A 89 -14.62 2.72 -11.48
CA TYR A 89 -13.37 1.95 -11.54
C TYR A 89 -12.66 1.94 -10.17
N ILE A 90 -12.32 0.74 -9.73
CA ILE A 90 -11.45 0.51 -8.57
C ILE A 90 -10.27 -0.35 -9.05
N PRO A 91 -9.01 0.04 -8.74
CA PRO A 91 -7.85 -0.76 -9.09
C PRO A 91 -7.95 -2.20 -8.59
N PRO A 92 -7.60 -3.22 -9.41
CA PRO A 92 -7.82 -4.63 -9.06
C PRO A 92 -7.23 -5.07 -7.72
N LYS A 93 -6.04 -4.60 -7.38
CA LYS A 93 -5.38 -4.92 -6.09
C LYS A 93 -6.12 -4.38 -4.86
N LEU A 94 -7.01 -3.40 -5.04
CA LEU A 94 -7.79 -2.78 -3.97
C LEU A 94 -9.27 -3.22 -3.95
N ARG A 95 -9.67 -4.18 -4.82
CA ARG A 95 -11.04 -4.71 -4.88
C ARG A 95 -11.31 -5.74 -3.80
N ASN A 96 -11.11 -5.37 -2.54
CA ASN A 96 -11.39 -6.25 -1.41
C ASN A 96 -11.97 -5.44 -0.25
N MET A 97 -13.22 -5.69 0.10
CA MET A 97 -13.89 -5.01 1.20
C MET A 97 -13.56 -5.64 2.58
N PHE A 98 -12.97 -6.82 2.60
CA PHE A 98 -12.65 -7.54 3.85
C PHE A 98 -11.21 -7.30 4.28
N ILE A 99 -10.77 -6.05 4.21
CA ILE A 99 -9.45 -5.61 4.67
C ILE A 99 -9.57 -4.44 5.63
N ARG A 100 -8.69 -4.41 6.63
CA ARG A 100 -8.52 -3.30 7.57
C ARG A 100 -7.09 -2.79 7.46
N ASP A 101 -6.93 -1.48 7.43
CA ASP A 101 -5.62 -0.85 7.55
C ASP A 101 -5.04 -1.05 8.94
N VAL A 102 -3.88 -1.65 9.01
CA VAL A 102 -3.11 -1.92 10.23
C VAL A 102 -1.70 -1.35 10.16
N THR A 103 -1.43 -0.46 9.23
CA THR A 103 -0.08 0.10 8.99
C THR A 103 0.52 0.68 10.27
N ALA A 104 -0.26 1.45 11.04
CA ALA A 104 0.19 2.07 12.28
C ALA A 104 0.42 1.07 13.44
N GLU A 105 -0.05 -0.18 13.32
CA GLU A 105 0.26 -1.25 14.27
C GLU A 105 1.71 -1.76 14.09
N TYR A 106 2.33 -1.51 12.93
CA TYR A 106 3.66 -2.01 12.56
C TYR A 106 4.75 -0.95 12.57
N MET A 107 4.40 0.29 12.20
CA MET A 107 5.40 1.34 11.98
C MET A 107 4.84 2.75 12.18
N PRO A 108 5.70 3.75 12.39
CA PRO A 108 5.32 5.16 12.30
C PRO A 108 4.75 5.49 10.92
N THR A 109 3.67 6.27 10.89
CA THR A 109 2.96 6.67 9.68
C THR A 109 2.80 8.18 9.59
N ILE A 110 2.38 8.64 8.41
CA ILE A 110 1.98 10.01 8.12
C ILE A 110 0.63 10.03 7.42
N ASP A 111 -0.21 11.03 7.73
CA ASP A 111 -1.36 11.37 6.93
C ASP A 111 -0.94 12.35 5.84
N ILE A 112 -1.09 11.93 4.58
CA ILE A 112 -0.70 12.71 3.41
C ILE A 112 -1.90 13.50 2.95
N ARG A 113 -1.75 14.84 2.90
CA ARG A 113 -2.78 15.76 2.44
C ARG A 113 -2.33 16.43 1.14
N ILE A 114 -3.11 16.25 0.07
CA ILE A 114 -2.84 16.82 -1.26
C ILE A 114 -3.97 17.77 -1.63
N SER A 115 -3.62 18.98 -2.05
CA SER A 115 -4.58 19.94 -2.61
C SER A 115 -5.06 19.45 -3.97
N LEU A 116 -6.36 19.45 -4.17
CA LEU A 116 -6.98 19.17 -5.46
C LEU A 116 -6.93 20.46 -6.28
N GLN A 117 -6.18 20.47 -7.38
CA GLN A 117 -6.12 21.62 -8.30
C GLN A 117 -7.40 21.75 -9.12
N GLU A 118 -8.05 20.61 -9.39
CA GLU A 118 -9.33 20.52 -10.09
C GLU A 118 -10.27 19.59 -9.33
N SER A 119 -11.57 19.81 -9.49
CA SER A 119 -12.56 18.90 -8.93
C SER A 119 -12.47 17.54 -9.60
N LEU A 120 -12.40 16.49 -8.80
CA LEU A 120 -12.56 15.13 -9.31
C LEU A 120 -13.95 15.00 -9.95
N LYS A 121 -14.02 14.32 -11.09
CA LYS A 121 -15.32 14.06 -11.74
C LYS A 121 -16.15 13.14 -10.84
N SER A 122 -17.48 13.31 -10.91
CA SER A 122 -18.40 12.41 -10.19
C SER A 122 -18.11 10.96 -10.53
N GLY A 123 -18.01 10.09 -9.51
CA GLY A 123 -17.66 8.69 -9.64
C GLY A 123 -16.16 8.45 -9.83
N GLN A 124 -15.32 9.37 -9.37
CA GLN A 124 -13.86 9.18 -9.29
C GLN A 124 -13.41 9.34 -7.84
N SER A 125 -12.84 8.28 -7.30
CA SER A 125 -12.11 8.33 -6.03
C SER A 125 -10.62 8.59 -6.24
N PRO A 126 -9.97 9.33 -5.33
CA PRO A 126 -8.53 9.48 -5.35
C PRO A 126 -7.84 8.24 -4.79
N PHE A 127 -6.75 7.85 -5.42
CA PHE A 127 -5.86 6.77 -4.99
C PHE A 127 -4.45 7.30 -4.82
N ILE A 128 -3.69 6.69 -3.90
CA ILE A 128 -2.25 6.94 -3.80
C ILE A 128 -1.51 5.73 -4.31
N ALA A 129 -0.48 5.97 -5.13
CA ALA A 129 0.31 4.94 -5.78
C ALA A 129 1.79 5.10 -5.46
N ILE A 130 2.52 4.00 -5.54
CA ILE A 130 3.98 3.94 -5.49
C ILE A 130 4.52 3.53 -6.86
N TYR A 131 5.77 3.88 -7.15
CA TYR A 131 6.45 3.39 -8.34
C TYR A 131 7.10 2.03 -8.03
N ASP A 132 6.66 0.99 -8.73
CA ASP A 132 7.10 -0.40 -8.49
C ASP A 132 8.27 -0.84 -9.39
N GLY A 133 8.87 0.10 -10.10
CA GLY A 133 9.93 -0.13 -11.09
C GLY A 133 9.43 -0.21 -12.52
N ASN A 134 8.13 -0.45 -12.72
CA ASN A 134 7.50 -0.49 -14.05
C ASN A 134 6.37 0.54 -14.18
N ASN A 135 5.51 0.62 -13.15
CA ASN A 135 4.30 1.43 -13.19
C ASN A 135 4.04 2.11 -11.83
N TRP A 136 3.14 3.07 -11.85
CA TRP A 136 2.52 3.60 -10.64
C TRP A 136 1.43 2.65 -10.18
N THR A 137 1.71 1.87 -9.13
CA THR A 137 0.79 0.87 -8.58
C THR A 137 0.03 1.44 -7.38
N PRO A 138 -1.32 1.52 -7.44
CA PRO A 138 -2.12 2.03 -6.34
C PRO A 138 -2.06 1.10 -5.13
N VAL A 139 -1.91 1.71 -3.95
CA VAL A 139 -1.76 0.99 -2.67
C VAL A 139 -2.81 1.37 -1.64
N TYR A 140 -3.51 2.50 -1.82
CA TYR A 140 -4.58 2.94 -0.93
C TYR A 140 -5.52 3.93 -1.63
N TRP A 141 -6.70 4.13 -1.06
CA TRP A 141 -7.66 5.16 -1.46
C TRP A 141 -7.61 6.36 -0.53
N GLY A 142 -8.02 7.51 -1.04
CA GLY A 142 -8.09 8.75 -0.28
C GLY A 142 -9.51 9.14 0.10
N LYS A 143 -9.61 10.04 1.08
CA LYS A 143 -10.86 10.70 1.49
C LYS A 143 -10.84 12.14 1.02
N ILE A 144 -11.87 12.56 0.31
CA ILE A 144 -12.04 13.95 -0.08
C ILE A 144 -12.53 14.75 1.12
N ALA A 145 -11.80 15.81 1.47
CA ALA A 145 -12.10 16.72 2.55
C ALA A 145 -11.99 18.19 2.04
N GLY A 146 -13.10 18.72 1.56
CA GLY A 146 -13.15 20.03 0.90
C GLY A 146 -12.30 20.04 -0.37
N SER A 147 -11.33 20.96 -0.44
CA SER A 147 -10.41 21.11 -1.57
C SER A 147 -9.17 20.21 -1.48
N HIS A 148 -9.16 19.24 -0.59
CA HIS A 148 -8.03 18.33 -0.37
C HIS A 148 -8.46 16.88 -0.43
N VAL A 149 -7.51 16.02 -0.75
CA VAL A 149 -7.60 14.58 -0.47
C VAL A 149 -6.65 14.22 0.67
N VAL A 150 -7.10 13.34 1.55
CA VAL A 150 -6.30 12.81 2.67
C VAL A 150 -6.11 11.31 2.47
N PHE A 151 -4.85 10.89 2.49
CA PHE A 151 -4.45 9.47 2.53
C PHE A 151 -3.90 9.18 3.92
N GLU A 152 -4.67 8.45 4.71
CA GLU A 152 -4.36 8.23 6.12
C GLU A 152 -3.30 7.14 6.34
N ARG A 153 -2.48 7.30 7.38
CA ARG A 153 -1.53 6.30 7.88
C ARG A 153 -0.63 5.70 6.80
N MET A 154 -0.04 6.53 5.96
CA MET A 154 0.89 6.10 4.91
C MET A 154 2.30 5.84 5.45
N GLY A 155 2.99 4.88 4.88
CA GLY A 155 4.38 4.56 5.23
C GLY A 155 5.35 5.68 4.87
N LEU A 156 6.43 5.80 5.65
CA LEU A 156 7.49 6.78 5.48
C LEU A 156 8.57 6.30 4.48
N ASN A 157 9.46 7.20 4.09
CA ASN A 157 10.59 6.94 3.18
C ASN A 157 10.16 6.35 1.83
N THR A 158 9.01 6.76 1.34
CA THR A 158 8.38 6.23 0.13
C THR A 158 8.04 7.35 -0.83
N CYS A 159 8.31 7.11 -2.11
CA CYS A 159 7.88 7.99 -3.19
C CYS A 159 6.45 7.64 -3.61
N TYR A 160 5.60 8.64 -3.62
CA TYR A 160 4.17 8.52 -3.93
C TYR A 160 3.76 9.43 -5.08
N ILE A 161 2.62 9.11 -5.69
CA ILE A 161 1.83 10.00 -6.53
C ILE A 161 0.35 9.81 -6.20
N ALA A 162 -0.42 10.89 -6.22
CA ALA A 162 -1.88 10.78 -6.14
C ALA A 162 -2.48 10.67 -7.56
N LEU A 163 -3.40 9.73 -7.73
CA LEU A 163 -4.05 9.37 -8.99
C LEU A 163 -5.56 9.34 -8.85
N ALA A 164 -6.26 9.59 -9.93
CA ALA A 164 -7.64 9.15 -10.16
C ALA A 164 -7.68 8.20 -11.36
N TYR A 165 -8.82 7.57 -11.60
CA TYR A 165 -9.01 6.71 -12.76
C TYR A 165 -10.26 7.13 -13.53
N ASP A 166 -10.20 7.06 -14.86
CA ASP A 166 -11.39 7.17 -15.69
C ASP A 166 -12.20 5.87 -15.69
N SER A 167 -13.35 5.87 -16.35
CA SER A 167 -14.23 4.69 -16.44
C SER A 167 -13.59 3.50 -17.18
N ASN A 168 -12.53 3.74 -17.97
CA ASN A 168 -11.80 2.73 -18.71
C ASN A 168 -10.60 2.18 -17.92
N GLY A 169 -10.31 2.75 -16.74
CA GLY A 169 -9.19 2.37 -15.91
C GLY A 169 -7.88 3.07 -16.28
N ASN A 170 -7.92 4.14 -17.06
CA ASN A 170 -6.73 4.93 -17.33
C ASN A 170 -6.40 5.80 -16.12
N ALA A 171 -5.15 5.77 -15.69
CA ALA A 171 -4.68 6.58 -14.57
C ALA A 171 -4.54 8.05 -14.97
N ILE A 172 -5.05 8.93 -14.12
CA ILE A 172 -4.99 10.38 -14.25
C ILE A 172 -4.24 10.92 -13.04
N PRO A 173 -3.02 11.46 -13.20
CA PRO A 173 -2.31 12.09 -12.08
C PRO A 173 -3.08 13.30 -11.54
N ILE A 174 -3.24 13.36 -10.22
CA ILE A 174 -3.84 14.50 -9.51
C ILE A 174 -2.83 15.21 -8.60
N SER A 175 -1.58 14.74 -8.58
CA SER A 175 -0.44 15.42 -7.98
C SER A 175 0.83 15.19 -8.81
N LYS A 176 1.88 15.98 -8.54
CA LYS A 176 3.25 15.60 -8.88
C LYS A 176 3.71 14.44 -7.99
N PRO A 177 4.73 13.65 -8.36
CA PRO A 177 5.37 12.72 -7.46
C PRO A 177 5.96 13.45 -6.24
N PHE A 178 5.96 12.79 -5.10
CA PHE A 178 6.51 13.34 -3.86
C PHE A 178 7.10 12.26 -2.95
N LEU A 179 8.07 12.63 -2.14
CA LEU A 179 8.68 11.79 -1.11
C LEU A 179 8.02 12.10 0.24
N ALA A 180 7.49 11.07 0.91
CA ALA A 180 7.15 11.13 2.33
C ALA A 180 8.39 10.70 3.15
N SER A 181 9.11 11.67 3.72
CA SER A 181 10.39 11.43 4.40
C SER A 181 10.24 10.80 5.80
N ALA A 182 11.35 10.31 6.36
CA ALA A 182 11.40 9.80 7.74
C ALA A 182 10.99 10.85 8.78
N SER A 183 11.26 12.12 8.52
CA SER A 183 10.91 13.26 9.37
C SER A 183 9.45 13.71 9.21
N LYS A 184 8.62 12.94 8.51
CA LYS A 184 7.19 13.23 8.22
C LYS A 184 6.98 14.51 7.41
N HIS A 185 7.93 14.86 6.55
CA HIS A 185 7.78 15.94 5.57
C HIS A 185 7.43 15.38 4.20
N ILE A 186 6.60 16.12 3.45
CA ILE A 186 6.27 15.83 2.07
C ILE A 186 7.09 16.76 1.18
N GLN A 187 7.91 16.17 0.31
CA GLN A 187 8.74 16.89 -0.65
C GLN A 187 8.31 16.50 -2.05
N PHE A 188 7.76 17.45 -2.80
CA PHE A 188 7.44 17.24 -4.21
C PHE A 188 8.72 17.11 -5.04
N ILE A 189 8.68 16.20 -6.01
CA ILE A 189 9.78 15.96 -6.94
C ILE A 189 9.53 16.80 -8.18
N GLU A 190 10.42 17.75 -8.42
CA GLU A 190 10.39 18.59 -9.61
C GLU A 190 11.35 18.01 -10.66
N PRO A 191 10.97 18.00 -11.95
CA PRO A 191 11.89 17.62 -13.00
C PRO A 191 13.01 18.66 -13.11
N ASP A 192 14.26 18.22 -13.13
CA ASP A 192 15.39 19.07 -13.48
C ASP A 192 15.41 19.24 -15.00
N THR A 193 14.95 20.38 -15.47
CA THR A 193 14.95 20.74 -16.89
C THR A 193 16.21 21.48 -17.33
N SER A 194 17.13 21.77 -16.39
CA SER A 194 18.36 22.52 -16.65
C SER A 194 19.49 21.68 -17.25
N ALA A 195 19.43 20.37 -17.09
CA ALA A 195 20.45 19.46 -17.59
C ALA A 195 19.84 18.20 -18.22
N PHE A 196 20.20 17.97 -19.49
CA PHE A 196 19.90 16.72 -20.16
C PHE A 196 21.10 15.78 -20.04
N ARG A 197 20.88 14.55 -19.56
CA ARG A 197 21.89 13.50 -19.51
C ARG A 197 21.47 12.36 -20.43
N THR A 198 22.34 11.96 -21.30
CA THR A 198 22.17 10.74 -22.08
C THR A 198 22.51 9.55 -21.17
N ILE A 199 21.53 8.70 -20.90
CA ILE A 199 21.71 7.47 -20.14
C ILE A 199 21.73 6.31 -21.12
N ARG A 200 22.83 5.55 -21.16
CA ARG A 200 22.93 4.32 -21.93
C ARG A 200 22.47 3.17 -21.07
N LEU A 201 21.31 2.60 -21.37
CA LEU A 201 20.80 1.41 -20.71
C LEU A 201 21.35 0.17 -21.40
N ASN A 202 22.12 -0.63 -20.69
CA ASN A 202 22.57 -1.93 -21.16
C ASN A 202 21.71 -3.01 -20.50
N ARG A 203 21.12 -3.88 -21.31
CA ARG A 203 20.39 -5.04 -20.80
C ARG A 203 21.37 -6.01 -20.15
N LYS A 204 21.13 -6.39 -18.90
CA LYS A 204 22.01 -7.29 -18.17
C LYS A 204 21.91 -8.75 -18.65
N TYR A 205 20.75 -9.12 -19.20
CA TYR A 205 20.50 -10.47 -19.70
C TYR A 205 20.04 -10.41 -21.17
N PRO A 206 20.53 -11.28 -22.05
CA PRO A 206 20.03 -11.37 -23.42
C PRO A 206 18.55 -11.79 -23.42
N LEU A 207 17.84 -11.44 -24.49
CA LEU A 207 16.54 -12.04 -24.78
C LEU A 207 16.80 -13.52 -25.05
N GLY A 208 16.20 -14.41 -24.22
CA GLY A 208 16.16 -15.83 -24.53
C GLY A 208 15.26 -16.11 -25.73
#